data_b6b470e631460df90bd8082271a56f8d
#
_entry.id   b6b470e631460df90bd8082271a56f8d
#
_cell.length_a   1.000
_cell.length_b   1.000
_cell.length_c   1.000
_cell.angle_alpha   90.00
_cell.angle_beta   90.00
_cell.angle_gamma   90.00
#
_symmetry.space_group_name_H-M   'P 1'
#
loop_
_entity.id
_entity.type
_entity.pdbx_description
1 polymer ?
#
loop_
_entity_poly.entity_id
_entity_poly.type
_entity_poly.pdbx_seq_one_letter_code
_entity_poly.pdbx_strand_id
1 'polypeptide(L)'
;MVDRKGRLAMRFIDWITRPMETGEIGFSPSGIAKGDGVHVLTGTQGEVVKIDREGIRLGPVVSPFPSPIVDSTIVGDRWCGMWMDRELRQARMAAIPLEDDWVDGPDREQLRTSIYSTNDDVLKPAKSIWHRSLDSEPMKIGVSGENIVFATVNGVYMIDSDANEIWRGMLPRWPDISSLFAFDQIVGIVEFSGGLSIWSRAGGVSVLDPSTGLEIFSKTIQFGDKISGVSYSEEGGWFVMLHEGSIAVMDKIEDDFSHYKTSSPVLDAQFIDGSWRWTGWRHDGSLTGQVMDILERDNVGVAVINGSVLTNDGSWSEWRA
;
A
#
# COMPACT_ATOMS: atom_id res chain seq x y z
N MET A 1 -18.77 -40.52 20.15
CA MET A 1 -18.86 -39.09 20.51
C MET A 1 -17.45 -38.53 20.33
N VAL A 2 -17.10 -38.13 19.10
CA VAL A 2 -15.74 -37.71 18.75
C VAL A 2 -15.63 -36.21 19.01
N ASP A 3 -14.68 -35.85 19.86
CA ASP A 3 -14.45 -34.53 20.38
C ASP A 3 -14.05 -33.56 19.25
N ARG A 4 -14.90 -32.57 18.96
CA ARG A 4 -14.61 -31.52 17.98
C ARG A 4 -13.36 -30.69 18.32
N LYS A 5 -12.89 -30.73 19.56
CA LYS A 5 -11.66 -30.04 20.01
C LYS A 5 -10.38 -30.72 19.53
N GLY A 6 -10.36 -32.03 19.39
CA GLY A 6 -9.18 -32.77 18.91
C GLY A 6 -8.84 -32.49 17.45
N ARG A 7 -9.81 -32.26 16.59
CA ARG A 7 -9.55 -31.93 15.17
C ARG A 7 -9.08 -30.49 14.95
N LEU A 8 -9.52 -29.56 15.80
CA LEU A 8 -8.99 -28.17 15.74
C LEU A 8 -7.55 -28.12 16.28
N ALA A 9 -7.27 -28.83 17.37
CA ALA A 9 -5.92 -28.87 17.93
C ALA A 9 -4.91 -29.55 16.98
N MET A 10 -5.32 -30.65 16.30
CA MET A 10 -4.46 -31.29 15.30
C MET A 10 -4.18 -30.39 14.08
N ARG A 11 -5.18 -29.63 13.61
CA ARG A 11 -4.94 -28.65 12.53
C ARG A 11 -4.01 -27.50 12.97
N PHE A 12 -4.12 -27.05 14.20
CA PHE A 12 -3.25 -26.00 14.75
C PHE A 12 -1.81 -26.49 14.94
N ILE A 13 -1.62 -27.73 15.37
CA ILE A 13 -0.28 -28.34 15.57
C ILE A 13 0.37 -28.67 14.22
N ASP A 14 -0.39 -29.11 13.21
CA ASP A 14 0.11 -29.34 11.85
C ASP A 14 0.59 -28.04 11.16
N TRP A 15 0.07 -26.89 11.57
CA TRP A 15 0.53 -25.59 11.06
C TRP A 15 1.86 -25.12 11.69
N ILE A 16 2.10 -25.48 12.95
CA ILE A 16 3.32 -25.10 13.70
C ILE A 16 4.54 -25.95 13.29
N THR A 17 4.34 -27.14 12.73
CA THR A 17 5.41 -28.10 12.42
C THR A 17 5.73 -28.27 10.94
N ARG A 18 5.05 -27.56 10.02
CA ARG A 18 5.52 -27.49 8.63
C ARG A 18 6.74 -26.57 8.60
N PRO A 19 7.91 -27.07 8.11
CA PRO A 19 8.96 -26.15 7.71
C PRO A 19 8.32 -25.20 6.70
N MET A 20 8.60 -23.89 6.83
CA MET A 20 8.25 -22.92 5.79
C MET A 20 8.76 -23.48 4.47
N GLU A 21 7.87 -24.03 3.65
CA GLU A 21 8.13 -24.02 2.23
C GLU A 21 8.17 -22.53 1.89
N THR A 22 9.36 -21.99 1.78
CA THR A 22 9.65 -20.72 1.15
C THR A 22 9.24 -20.87 -0.31
N GLY A 23 7.93 -20.99 -0.54
CA GLY A 23 7.34 -21.10 -1.85
C GLY A 23 7.50 -19.75 -2.49
N GLU A 24 8.23 -19.71 -3.59
CA GLU A 24 8.22 -18.60 -4.51
C GLU A 24 6.78 -18.11 -4.65
N ILE A 25 6.54 -16.83 -4.44
CA ILE A 25 5.20 -16.24 -4.56
C ILE A 25 4.65 -16.46 -5.97
N GLY A 26 5.53 -16.67 -6.94
CA GLY A 26 5.18 -17.02 -8.33
C GLY A 26 4.99 -15.82 -9.24
N PHE A 27 5.22 -14.61 -8.73
CA PHE A 27 5.24 -13.37 -9.52
C PHE A 27 6.24 -12.38 -8.89
N SER A 28 6.56 -11.30 -9.60
CA SER A 28 7.41 -10.23 -9.08
C SER A 28 6.56 -9.25 -8.24
N PRO A 29 6.72 -9.24 -6.91
CA PRO A 29 5.96 -8.34 -6.05
C PRO A 29 6.32 -6.88 -6.33
N SER A 30 5.31 -6.01 -6.32
CA SER A 30 5.45 -4.56 -6.47
C SER A 30 4.98 -3.78 -5.24
N GLY A 31 4.20 -4.40 -4.36
CA GLY A 31 3.66 -3.76 -3.17
C GLY A 31 2.95 -4.75 -2.25
N ILE A 32 2.58 -4.22 -1.09
CA ILE A 32 1.84 -4.94 -0.06
C ILE A 32 0.79 -4.06 0.57
N ALA A 33 -0.43 -4.58 0.70
CA ALA A 33 -1.45 -4.04 1.60
C ALA A 33 -1.38 -4.81 2.93
N LYS A 34 -1.07 -4.10 4.02
CA LYS A 34 -0.91 -4.69 5.35
C LYS A 34 -2.25 -4.61 6.10
N GLY A 35 -2.71 -5.73 6.64
CA GLY A 35 -3.92 -5.84 7.47
C GLY A 35 -3.66 -6.58 8.77
N ASP A 36 -4.68 -6.67 9.62
CA ASP A 36 -4.57 -7.42 10.87
C ASP A 36 -4.73 -8.92 10.62
N GLY A 37 -3.62 -9.64 10.57
CA GLY A 37 -3.57 -11.09 10.39
C GLY A 37 -3.47 -11.59 8.95
N VAL A 38 -3.96 -10.81 7.98
CA VAL A 38 -3.85 -11.12 6.55
C VAL A 38 -3.27 -9.93 5.83
N HIS A 39 -2.28 -10.19 4.99
CA HIS A 39 -1.73 -9.20 4.08
C HIS A 39 -2.01 -9.60 2.64
N VAL A 40 -1.98 -8.65 1.72
CA VAL A 40 -2.15 -8.91 0.29
C VAL A 40 -0.96 -8.36 -0.47
N LEU A 41 -0.26 -9.26 -1.14
CA LEU A 41 0.81 -8.88 -2.07
C LEU A 41 0.22 -8.58 -3.43
N THR A 42 0.74 -7.55 -4.07
CA THR A 42 0.39 -7.15 -5.43
C THR A 42 1.59 -7.30 -6.35
N GLY A 43 1.36 -7.78 -7.55
CA GLY A 43 2.37 -7.94 -8.59
C GLY A 43 2.30 -6.84 -9.65
N THR A 44 3.34 -6.79 -10.49
CA THR A 44 3.50 -5.76 -11.51
C THR A 44 2.49 -5.84 -12.66
N GLN A 45 1.85 -7.00 -12.86
CA GLN A 45 0.87 -7.23 -13.93
C GLN A 45 -0.57 -7.30 -13.43
N GLY A 46 -0.79 -7.05 -12.12
CA GLY A 46 -2.11 -7.12 -11.50
C GLY A 46 -2.39 -8.44 -10.78
N GLU A 47 -1.35 -9.27 -10.59
CA GLU A 47 -1.41 -10.44 -9.74
C GLU A 47 -1.59 -10.04 -8.28
N VAL A 48 -2.33 -10.86 -7.55
CA VAL A 48 -2.49 -10.72 -6.10
C VAL A 48 -2.44 -12.08 -5.41
N VAL A 49 -1.99 -12.09 -4.18
CA VAL A 49 -2.04 -13.26 -3.31
C VAL A 49 -2.22 -12.83 -1.85
N LYS A 50 -3.03 -13.58 -1.12
CA LYS A 50 -3.15 -13.44 0.33
C LYS A 50 -2.03 -14.20 1.04
N ILE A 51 -1.49 -13.58 2.07
CA ILE A 51 -0.50 -14.18 2.97
C ILE A 51 -0.90 -13.91 4.42
N ASP A 52 -0.43 -14.74 5.33
CA ASP A 52 -0.55 -14.49 6.76
C ASP A 52 0.57 -13.56 7.29
N ARG A 53 0.61 -13.38 8.61
CA ARG A 53 1.62 -12.55 9.29
C ARG A 53 3.04 -13.09 9.16
N GLU A 54 3.19 -14.37 8.92
CA GLU A 54 4.47 -15.08 8.74
C GLU A 54 4.91 -15.12 7.26
N GLY A 55 4.10 -14.55 6.34
CA GLY A 55 4.37 -14.54 4.91
C GLY A 55 3.96 -15.81 4.19
N ILE A 56 3.20 -16.70 4.84
CA ILE A 56 2.72 -17.96 4.27
C ILE A 56 1.50 -17.68 3.39
N ARG A 57 1.47 -18.25 2.20
CA ARG A 57 0.34 -18.10 1.27
C ARG A 57 -0.94 -18.71 1.83
N LEU A 58 -2.03 -17.95 1.77
CA LEU A 58 -3.38 -18.35 2.18
C LEU A 58 -4.29 -18.74 1.01
N GLY A 59 -3.76 -18.83 -0.20
CA GLY A 59 -4.55 -19.17 -1.37
C GLY A 59 -3.75 -19.13 -2.68
N PRO A 60 -4.43 -19.25 -3.83
CA PRO A 60 -3.78 -19.16 -5.12
C PRO A 60 -3.33 -17.72 -5.44
N VAL A 61 -2.36 -17.61 -6.33
CA VAL A 61 -2.10 -16.35 -7.05
C VAL A 61 -3.20 -16.17 -8.07
N VAL A 62 -3.81 -15.01 -8.11
CA VAL A 62 -4.90 -14.68 -9.05
C VAL A 62 -4.71 -13.28 -9.63
N SER A 63 -5.36 -13.02 -10.76
CA SER A 63 -5.52 -11.70 -11.35
C SER A 63 -6.99 -11.33 -11.37
N PRO A 64 -7.53 -10.68 -10.34
CA PRO A 64 -8.96 -10.37 -10.25
C PRO A 64 -9.46 -9.46 -11.38
N PHE A 65 -8.57 -8.66 -11.94
CA PHE A 65 -8.85 -7.77 -13.07
C PHE A 65 -7.60 -7.61 -13.94
N PRO A 66 -7.73 -7.58 -15.29
CA PRO A 66 -6.63 -7.69 -16.23
C PRO A 66 -5.92 -6.35 -16.49
N SER A 67 -5.57 -5.63 -15.43
CA SER A 67 -4.86 -4.36 -15.50
C SER A 67 -3.91 -4.21 -14.30
N PRO A 68 -2.82 -3.46 -14.43
CA PRO A 68 -1.94 -3.19 -13.31
C PRO A 68 -2.66 -2.52 -12.14
N ILE A 69 -2.27 -2.93 -10.93
CA ILE A 69 -2.73 -2.30 -9.69
C ILE A 69 -1.87 -1.06 -9.45
N VAL A 70 -2.52 0.09 -9.26
CA VAL A 70 -1.85 1.35 -8.94
C VAL A 70 -1.49 1.39 -7.47
N ASP A 71 -2.45 1.03 -6.62
CA ASP A 71 -2.28 0.97 -5.18
C ASP A 71 -3.42 0.16 -4.55
N SER A 72 -3.23 -0.31 -3.32
CA SER A 72 -4.24 -1.08 -2.61
C SER A 72 -4.11 -0.95 -1.10
N THR A 73 -5.21 -1.20 -0.40
CA THR A 73 -5.26 -1.19 1.07
C THR A 73 -6.18 -2.29 1.59
N ILE A 74 -6.11 -2.55 2.88
CA ILE A 74 -7.06 -3.40 3.59
C ILE A 74 -7.84 -2.54 4.57
N VAL A 75 -9.16 -2.67 4.58
CA VAL A 75 -10.07 -2.05 5.53
C VAL A 75 -11.02 -3.10 6.07
N GLY A 76 -10.97 -3.32 7.39
CA GLY A 76 -11.72 -4.41 8.02
C GLY A 76 -11.39 -5.78 7.41
N ASP A 77 -12.43 -6.46 6.93
CA ASP A 77 -12.34 -7.79 6.29
C ASP A 77 -12.20 -7.74 4.76
N ARG A 78 -11.88 -6.59 4.18
CA ARG A 78 -11.88 -6.36 2.74
C ARG A 78 -10.53 -5.83 2.24
N TRP A 79 -10.09 -6.36 1.12
CA TRP A 79 -9.02 -5.77 0.34
C TRP A 79 -9.60 -4.86 -0.73
N CYS A 80 -9.10 -3.63 -0.83
CA CYS A 80 -9.52 -2.64 -1.80
C CYS A 80 -8.36 -2.33 -2.74
N GLY A 81 -8.55 -2.61 -4.03
CA GLY A 81 -7.57 -2.33 -5.08
C GLY A 81 -8.04 -1.24 -6.03
N MET A 82 -7.06 -0.49 -6.55
CA MET A 82 -7.24 0.46 -7.65
C MET A 82 -6.42 0.01 -8.85
N TRP A 83 -7.08 -0.13 -9.99
CA TRP A 83 -6.48 -0.54 -11.26
C TRP A 83 -6.48 0.61 -12.26
N MET A 84 -5.45 0.65 -13.10
CA MET A 84 -5.38 1.59 -14.21
C MET A 84 -4.89 0.89 -15.48
N ASP A 85 -5.74 0.83 -16.49
CA ASP A 85 -5.36 0.51 -17.84
C ASP A 85 -5.07 1.80 -18.62
N ARG A 86 -3.81 2.11 -18.80
CA ARG A 86 -3.41 3.34 -19.50
C ARG A 86 -3.65 3.29 -21.00
N GLU A 87 -3.60 2.10 -21.61
CA GLU A 87 -3.89 1.90 -23.04
C GLU A 87 -5.37 2.19 -23.33
N LEU A 88 -6.23 1.63 -22.50
CA LEU A 88 -7.68 1.78 -22.62
C LEU A 88 -8.22 3.02 -21.88
N ARG A 89 -7.38 3.74 -21.16
CA ARG A 89 -7.74 4.89 -20.30
C ARG A 89 -8.87 4.57 -19.33
N GLN A 90 -8.84 3.37 -18.75
CA GLN A 90 -9.82 2.92 -17.78
C GLN A 90 -9.22 2.81 -16.40
N ALA A 91 -9.82 3.49 -15.44
CA ALA A 91 -9.50 3.38 -14.03
C ALA A 91 -10.67 2.75 -13.28
N ARG A 92 -10.36 1.83 -12.37
CA ARG A 92 -11.35 1.11 -11.55
C ARG A 92 -10.89 0.97 -10.13
N MET A 93 -11.86 0.82 -9.25
CA MET A 93 -11.67 0.50 -7.85
C MET A 93 -12.70 -0.55 -7.44
N ALA A 94 -12.31 -1.49 -6.60
CA ALA A 94 -13.20 -2.51 -6.08
C ALA A 94 -12.76 -3.01 -4.71
N ALA A 95 -13.71 -3.57 -3.95
CA ALA A 95 -13.42 -4.31 -2.73
C ALA A 95 -13.72 -5.80 -2.92
N ILE A 96 -12.82 -6.63 -2.40
CA ILE A 96 -12.90 -8.08 -2.44
C ILE A 96 -12.75 -8.60 -1.00
N PRO A 97 -13.69 -9.45 -0.51
CA PRO A 97 -13.60 -10.01 0.83
C PRO A 97 -12.33 -10.85 1.01
N LEU A 98 -11.68 -10.72 2.16
CA LEU A 98 -10.48 -11.51 2.48
C LEU A 98 -10.80 -12.97 2.81
N GLU A 99 -12.01 -13.25 3.29
CA GLU A 99 -12.44 -14.61 3.65
C GLU A 99 -12.76 -15.48 2.43
N ASP A 100 -13.14 -14.87 1.30
CA ASP A 100 -13.52 -15.59 0.09
C ASP A 100 -12.34 -16.29 -0.58
N ASP A 101 -12.64 -17.38 -1.30
CA ASP A 101 -11.71 -17.97 -2.25
C ASP A 101 -11.57 -17.06 -3.47
N TRP A 102 -10.39 -16.50 -3.64
CA TRP A 102 -10.10 -15.62 -4.76
C TRP A 102 -9.88 -16.41 -6.05
N VAL A 103 -10.36 -15.87 -7.14
CA VAL A 103 -10.28 -16.49 -8.47
C VAL A 103 -9.86 -15.45 -9.51
N ASP A 104 -9.36 -15.93 -10.64
CA ASP A 104 -9.08 -15.06 -11.78
C ASP A 104 -10.34 -14.36 -12.28
N GLY A 105 -10.17 -13.12 -12.68
CA GLY A 105 -11.20 -12.30 -13.28
C GLY A 105 -11.28 -12.45 -14.82
N PRO A 106 -11.90 -11.47 -15.48
CA PRO A 106 -11.92 -11.42 -16.93
C PRO A 106 -10.51 -11.32 -17.50
N ASP A 107 -10.32 -11.76 -18.72
CA ASP A 107 -9.08 -11.60 -19.42
C ASP A 107 -8.98 -10.23 -20.14
N ARG A 108 -7.80 -9.92 -20.68
CA ARG A 108 -7.54 -8.64 -21.35
C ARG A 108 -8.32 -8.49 -22.66
N GLU A 109 -8.61 -9.59 -23.36
CA GLU A 109 -9.40 -9.55 -24.59
C GLU A 109 -10.86 -9.22 -24.30
N GLN A 110 -11.40 -9.81 -23.24
CA GLN A 110 -12.74 -9.46 -22.75
C GLN A 110 -12.83 -7.99 -22.37
N LEU A 111 -11.78 -7.44 -21.70
CA LEU A 111 -11.74 -6.02 -21.35
C LEU A 111 -11.74 -5.13 -22.60
N ARG A 112 -10.93 -5.43 -23.61
CA ARG A 112 -10.90 -4.70 -24.88
C ARG A 112 -12.23 -4.74 -25.61
N THR A 113 -12.86 -5.90 -25.65
CA THR A 113 -14.14 -6.10 -26.33
C THR A 113 -15.28 -5.36 -25.61
N SER A 114 -15.26 -5.32 -24.28
CA SER A 114 -16.31 -4.68 -23.48
C SER A 114 -16.45 -3.18 -23.74
N ILE A 115 -15.39 -2.50 -24.17
CA ILE A 115 -15.42 -1.07 -24.48
C ILE A 115 -16.33 -0.75 -25.68
N TYR A 116 -16.43 -1.71 -26.60
CA TYR A 116 -17.25 -1.58 -27.81
C TYR A 116 -18.64 -2.20 -27.66
N SER A 117 -18.90 -2.84 -26.51
CA SER A 117 -20.20 -3.45 -26.24
C SER A 117 -21.19 -2.39 -25.77
N THR A 118 -22.37 -2.40 -26.38
CA THR A 118 -23.50 -1.58 -25.96
C THR A 118 -24.30 -2.20 -24.81
N ASN A 119 -23.90 -3.39 -24.34
CA ASN A 119 -24.55 -4.07 -23.23
C ASN A 119 -24.02 -3.50 -21.90
N ASP A 120 -24.93 -3.32 -20.94
CA ASP A 120 -24.67 -2.85 -19.58
C ASP A 120 -23.82 -3.83 -18.71
N ASP A 121 -23.31 -4.91 -19.28
CA ASP A 121 -22.42 -5.87 -18.62
C ASP A 121 -21.01 -5.28 -18.47
N VAL A 122 -20.89 -4.32 -17.56
CA VAL A 122 -19.60 -3.76 -17.19
C VAL A 122 -18.76 -4.85 -16.53
N LEU A 123 -17.61 -5.18 -17.16
CA LEU A 123 -16.66 -6.12 -16.56
C LEU A 123 -16.20 -5.62 -15.20
N LYS A 124 -16.25 -6.48 -14.21
CA LYS A 124 -15.89 -6.18 -12.82
C LYS A 124 -14.78 -7.11 -12.34
N PRO A 125 -13.97 -6.67 -11.36
CA PRO A 125 -13.02 -7.55 -10.70
C PRO A 125 -13.74 -8.76 -10.09
N ALA A 126 -13.13 -9.93 -10.25
CA ALA A 126 -13.70 -11.17 -9.72
C ALA A 126 -13.91 -11.09 -8.21
N LYS A 127 -15.00 -11.68 -7.73
CA LYS A 127 -15.37 -11.68 -6.30
C LYS A 127 -15.57 -10.30 -5.66
N SER A 128 -15.61 -9.22 -6.44
CA SER A 128 -15.88 -7.90 -5.88
C SER A 128 -17.30 -7.81 -5.31
N ILE A 129 -17.41 -7.34 -4.06
CA ILE A 129 -18.70 -7.02 -3.42
C ILE A 129 -19.25 -5.70 -3.94
N TRP A 130 -18.38 -4.78 -4.30
CA TRP A 130 -18.69 -3.60 -5.07
C TRP A 130 -17.52 -3.25 -6.00
N HIS A 131 -17.82 -2.55 -7.08
CA HIS A 131 -16.82 -1.95 -7.95
C HIS A 131 -17.35 -0.62 -8.49
N ARG A 132 -16.43 0.26 -8.86
CA ARG A 132 -16.74 1.53 -9.50
C ARG A 132 -15.68 1.90 -10.53
N SER A 133 -16.12 2.53 -11.61
CA SER A 133 -15.20 3.23 -12.51
C SER A 133 -14.77 4.54 -11.86
N LEU A 134 -13.52 4.90 -12.02
CA LEU A 134 -12.99 6.19 -11.58
C LEU A 134 -12.93 7.14 -12.78
N ASP A 135 -13.33 8.38 -12.58
CA ASP A 135 -13.41 9.38 -13.65
C ASP A 135 -12.02 9.92 -14.07
N SER A 136 -10.99 9.55 -13.32
CA SER A 136 -9.64 10.04 -13.53
C SER A 136 -8.59 9.07 -13.00
N GLU A 137 -7.33 9.31 -13.38
CA GLU A 137 -6.20 8.47 -12.98
C GLU A 137 -6.05 8.43 -11.45
N PRO A 138 -6.10 7.23 -10.83
CA PRO A 138 -5.88 7.07 -9.40
C PRO A 138 -4.40 7.25 -9.07
N MET A 139 -4.12 7.76 -7.87
CA MET A 139 -2.76 8.00 -7.40
C MET A 139 -2.40 7.19 -6.16
N LYS A 140 -3.22 7.28 -5.10
CA LYS A 140 -2.95 6.65 -3.82
C LYS A 140 -4.25 6.29 -3.11
N ILE A 141 -4.21 5.23 -2.31
CA ILE A 141 -5.29 4.81 -1.43
C ILE A 141 -4.76 4.68 0.01
N GLY A 142 -5.60 4.96 0.99
CA GLY A 142 -5.32 4.79 2.40
C GLY A 142 -6.60 4.48 3.18
N VAL A 143 -6.47 4.38 4.49
CA VAL A 143 -7.57 4.09 5.42
C VAL A 143 -7.67 5.22 6.44
N SER A 144 -8.90 5.55 6.84
CA SER A 144 -9.17 6.41 7.97
C SER A 144 -10.32 5.79 8.80
N GLY A 145 -9.97 5.26 9.96
CA GLY A 145 -10.87 4.39 10.72
C GLY A 145 -11.32 3.17 9.91
N GLU A 146 -12.62 3.03 9.70
CA GLU A 146 -13.22 1.98 8.86
C GLU A 146 -13.53 2.45 7.43
N ASN A 147 -13.05 3.63 7.05
CA ASN A 147 -13.33 4.24 5.76
C ASN A 147 -12.12 4.17 4.83
N ILE A 148 -12.41 4.23 3.54
CA ILE A 148 -11.40 4.22 2.47
C ILE A 148 -11.21 5.66 1.99
N VAL A 149 -9.95 6.11 1.97
CA VAL A 149 -9.58 7.39 1.39
C VAL A 149 -8.75 7.15 0.15
N PHE A 150 -9.06 7.82 -0.94
CA PHE A 150 -8.26 7.71 -2.16
C PHE A 150 -8.12 9.05 -2.86
N ALA A 151 -7.01 9.20 -3.55
CA ALA A 151 -6.72 10.37 -4.36
C ALA A 151 -6.67 10.00 -5.84
N THR A 152 -7.23 10.87 -6.67
CA THR A 152 -7.11 10.86 -8.12
C THR A 152 -6.57 12.21 -8.58
N VAL A 153 -6.28 12.37 -9.85
CA VAL A 153 -5.87 13.69 -10.40
C VAL A 153 -6.97 14.78 -10.24
N ASN A 154 -8.22 14.40 -9.99
CA ASN A 154 -9.34 15.32 -9.83
C ASN A 154 -9.62 15.72 -8.38
N GLY A 155 -9.18 14.93 -7.38
CA GLY A 155 -9.47 15.23 -5.98
C GLY A 155 -9.13 14.12 -5.01
N VAL A 156 -9.50 14.34 -3.76
CA VAL A 156 -9.43 13.38 -2.66
C VAL A 156 -10.85 13.03 -2.25
N TYR A 157 -11.09 11.77 -1.98
CA TYR A 157 -12.41 11.21 -1.70
C TYR A 157 -12.35 10.31 -0.48
N MET A 158 -13.38 10.34 0.33
CA MET A 158 -13.62 9.34 1.36
C MET A 158 -14.94 8.62 1.08
N ILE A 159 -14.89 7.31 1.16
CA ILE A 159 -16.05 6.42 1.04
C ILE A 159 -16.09 5.48 2.24
N ASP A 160 -17.28 5.00 2.60
CA ASP A 160 -17.40 3.92 3.55
C ASP A 160 -17.03 2.54 2.94
N SER A 161 -17.10 1.50 3.75
CA SER A 161 -16.79 0.13 3.33
C SER A 161 -17.74 -0.38 2.23
N ASP A 162 -18.91 0.21 2.03
CA ASP A 162 -19.91 -0.15 1.01
C ASP A 162 -19.86 0.79 -0.21
N ALA A 163 -18.80 1.58 -0.32
CA ALA A 163 -18.56 2.55 -1.39
C ALA A 163 -19.53 3.75 -1.42
N ASN A 164 -20.25 4.04 -0.34
CA ASN A 164 -21.01 5.26 -0.25
C ASN A 164 -20.07 6.43 0.01
N GLU A 165 -20.25 7.53 -0.72
CA GLU A 165 -19.43 8.73 -0.54
C GLU A 165 -19.75 9.41 0.79
N ILE A 166 -18.72 9.62 1.61
CA ILE A 166 -18.80 10.38 2.86
C ILE A 166 -18.52 11.85 2.56
N TRP A 167 -17.40 12.12 1.90
CA TRP A 167 -17.06 13.45 1.40
C TRP A 167 -16.13 13.38 0.19
N ARG A 168 -16.05 14.47 -0.53
CA ARG A 168 -15.05 14.74 -1.58
C ARG A 168 -14.47 16.12 -1.43
N GLY A 169 -13.18 16.25 -1.73
CA GLY A 169 -12.45 17.50 -1.73
C GLY A 169 -11.63 17.69 -3.01
N MET A 170 -11.23 18.92 -3.26
CA MET A 170 -10.26 19.18 -4.33
C MET A 170 -8.90 18.58 -3.93
N LEU A 171 -8.09 18.24 -4.94
CA LEU A 171 -6.72 17.87 -4.70
C LEU A 171 -5.98 19.04 -4.02
N PRO A 172 -5.29 18.81 -2.88
CA PRO A 172 -4.49 19.85 -2.24
C PRO A 172 -3.52 20.51 -3.21
N ARG A 173 -3.28 21.78 -3.04
CA ARG A 173 -2.36 22.57 -3.88
C ARG A 173 -1.35 23.30 -3.02
N TRP A 174 -0.12 23.17 -3.40
CA TRP A 174 1.00 23.85 -2.74
C TRP A 174 1.60 24.86 -3.73
N PRO A 175 1.37 26.17 -3.57
CA PRO A 175 1.76 27.21 -4.55
C PRO A 175 3.25 27.17 -4.89
N ASP A 176 4.10 26.91 -3.91
CA ASP A 176 5.56 26.83 -4.08
C ASP A 176 6.01 25.65 -4.96
N ILE A 177 5.20 24.60 -5.04
CA ILE A 177 5.47 23.40 -5.83
C ILE A 177 4.88 23.51 -7.24
N SER A 178 3.69 24.06 -7.35
CA SER A 178 2.94 24.09 -8.61
C SER A 178 3.66 24.80 -9.76
N SER A 179 4.63 25.67 -9.46
CA SER A 179 5.49 26.32 -10.46
C SER A 179 6.63 25.45 -10.97
N LEU A 180 6.98 24.37 -10.25
CA LEU A 180 8.14 23.53 -10.54
C LEU A 180 7.77 22.20 -11.22
N PHE A 181 6.56 21.71 -10.98
CA PHE A 181 6.12 20.41 -11.48
C PHE A 181 4.74 20.50 -12.12
N ALA A 182 4.68 20.23 -13.42
CA ALA A 182 3.41 20.23 -14.17
C ALA A 182 2.41 19.15 -13.66
N PHE A 183 2.93 18.09 -13.03
CA PHE A 183 2.13 16.99 -12.49
C PHE A 183 2.76 16.49 -11.19
N ASP A 184 2.29 17.04 -10.08
CA ASP A 184 2.60 16.50 -8.77
C ASP A 184 1.66 15.32 -8.45
N GLN A 185 2.20 14.27 -7.83
CA GLN A 185 1.47 13.04 -7.51
C GLN A 185 1.32 12.89 -6.01
N ILE A 186 0.15 12.47 -5.55
CA ILE A 186 -0.01 12.02 -4.18
C ILE A 186 0.66 10.66 -4.03
N VAL A 187 1.56 10.56 -3.06
CA VAL A 187 2.38 9.38 -2.76
C VAL A 187 2.14 8.81 -1.37
N GLY A 188 1.42 9.53 -0.50
CA GLY A 188 1.05 9.10 0.84
C GLY A 188 -0.32 9.61 1.24
N ILE A 189 -1.12 8.73 1.83
CA ILE A 189 -2.38 9.03 2.54
C ILE A 189 -2.28 8.27 3.84
N VAL A 190 -2.15 8.98 4.97
CA VAL A 190 -1.88 8.37 6.27
C VAL A 190 -2.72 9.04 7.33
N GLU A 191 -3.53 8.26 8.06
CA GLU A 191 -4.21 8.73 9.26
C GLU A 191 -3.25 8.74 10.45
N PHE A 192 -3.34 9.77 11.28
CA PHE A 192 -2.58 9.93 12.51
C PHE A 192 -3.41 10.71 13.52
N SER A 193 -2.93 10.87 14.74
CA SER A 193 -3.65 11.57 15.82
C SER A 193 -4.04 13.02 15.50
N GLY A 194 -3.36 13.67 14.55
CA GLY A 194 -3.66 15.05 14.11
C GLY A 194 -4.65 15.14 12.95
N GLY A 195 -5.10 14.03 12.36
CA GLY A 195 -6.01 14.01 11.22
C GLY A 195 -5.55 13.07 10.10
N LEU A 196 -5.93 13.41 8.88
CA LEU A 196 -5.60 12.64 7.68
C LEU A 196 -4.57 13.40 6.84
N SER A 197 -3.35 12.92 6.78
CA SER A 197 -2.28 13.54 6.00
C SER A 197 -2.28 13.08 4.54
N ILE A 198 -2.13 14.04 3.64
CA ILE A 198 -1.99 13.84 2.18
C ILE A 198 -0.62 14.36 1.78
N TRP A 199 0.22 13.47 1.24
CA TRP A 199 1.61 13.77 0.88
C TRP A 199 1.81 13.78 -0.62
N SER A 200 2.43 14.84 -1.12
CA SER A 200 2.80 14.94 -2.53
C SER A 200 4.24 14.50 -2.75
N ARG A 201 4.52 14.03 -3.94
CA ARG A 201 5.86 13.64 -4.39
C ARG A 201 6.89 14.75 -4.29
N ALA A 202 6.46 15.99 -4.44
CA ALA A 202 7.32 17.17 -4.45
C ALA A 202 7.52 17.80 -3.06
N GLY A 203 6.98 17.20 -1.99
CA GLY A 203 7.17 17.66 -0.61
C GLY A 203 6.02 18.47 -0.05
N GLY A 204 4.91 18.58 -0.75
CA GLY A 204 3.69 19.15 -0.19
C GLY A 204 3.04 18.20 0.79
N VAL A 205 2.57 18.70 1.91
CA VAL A 205 1.76 17.97 2.87
C VAL A 205 0.57 18.82 3.29
N SER A 206 -0.62 18.20 3.24
CA SER A 206 -1.86 18.79 3.79
C SER A 206 -2.45 17.82 4.79
N VAL A 207 -2.95 18.33 5.89
CA VAL A 207 -3.72 17.58 6.88
C VAL A 207 -5.17 17.97 6.75
N LEU A 208 -6.02 16.97 6.57
CA LEU A 208 -7.47 17.12 6.44
C LEU A 208 -8.16 16.65 7.71
N ASP A 209 -9.29 17.27 8.03
CA ASP A 209 -10.24 16.74 9.00
C ASP A 209 -10.89 15.47 8.44
N PRO A 210 -10.74 14.30 9.09
CA PRO A 210 -11.26 13.05 8.55
C PRO A 210 -12.79 13.02 8.37
N SER A 211 -13.53 13.82 9.15
CA SER A 211 -14.98 13.83 9.10
C SER A 211 -15.55 14.68 7.98
N THR A 212 -14.83 15.71 7.56
CA THR A 212 -15.31 16.70 6.59
C THR A 212 -14.49 16.82 5.31
N GLY A 213 -13.25 16.32 5.32
CA GLY A 213 -12.29 16.49 4.22
C GLY A 213 -11.74 17.92 4.09
N LEU A 214 -12.05 18.82 5.05
CA LEU A 214 -11.54 20.18 5.03
C LEU A 214 -10.07 20.22 5.47
N GLU A 215 -9.28 21.01 4.77
CA GLU A 215 -7.89 21.24 5.11
C GLU A 215 -7.77 22.04 6.42
N ILE A 216 -7.07 21.47 7.41
CA ILE A 216 -6.78 22.09 8.72
C ILE A 216 -5.34 22.58 8.82
N PHE A 217 -4.44 22.03 7.99
CA PHE A 217 -3.03 22.41 7.95
C PHE A 217 -2.47 22.13 6.56
N SER A 218 -1.53 22.96 6.09
CA SER A 218 -0.81 22.73 4.85
C SER A 218 0.59 23.32 4.92
N LYS A 219 1.57 22.60 4.38
CA LYS A 219 2.98 22.98 4.41
C LYS A 219 3.70 22.41 3.18
N THR A 220 4.73 23.09 2.72
CA THR A 220 5.73 22.53 1.80
C THR A 220 7.01 22.27 2.57
N ILE A 221 7.54 21.04 2.49
CA ILE A 221 8.79 20.62 3.12
C ILE A 221 9.85 20.42 2.03
N GLN A 222 10.96 21.10 2.14
CA GLN A 222 12.06 21.05 1.18
C GLN A 222 13.03 19.92 1.56
N PHE A 223 12.75 18.68 1.16
CA PHE A 223 13.64 17.54 1.44
C PHE A 223 14.90 17.52 0.56
N GLY A 224 14.95 18.32 -0.50
CA GLY A 224 16.02 18.28 -1.49
C GLY A 224 15.92 17.14 -2.51
N ASP A 225 14.94 16.26 -2.35
CA ASP A 225 14.65 15.10 -3.21
C ASP A 225 13.16 14.81 -3.22
N LYS A 226 12.71 13.99 -4.16
CA LYS A 226 11.30 13.59 -4.32
C LYS A 226 10.92 12.53 -3.30
N ILE A 227 9.72 12.64 -2.73
CA ILE A 227 9.16 11.62 -1.87
C ILE A 227 8.73 10.41 -2.72
N SER A 228 9.13 9.21 -2.30
CA SER A 228 8.68 7.93 -2.86
C SER A 228 7.60 7.25 -2.02
N GLY A 229 7.57 7.51 -0.72
CA GLY A 229 6.58 6.98 0.21
C GLY A 229 6.73 7.58 1.60
N VAL A 230 5.73 7.35 2.42
CA VAL A 230 5.66 7.84 3.80
C VAL A 230 5.10 6.75 4.70
N SER A 231 5.71 6.57 5.86
CA SER A 231 5.21 5.73 6.94
C SER A 231 5.08 6.54 8.22
N TYR A 232 4.15 6.16 9.08
CA TYR A 232 3.89 6.79 10.36
C TYR A 232 3.76 5.75 11.47
N SER A 233 4.24 6.12 12.64
CA SER A 233 4.02 5.40 13.90
C SER A 233 3.77 6.42 15.01
N GLU A 234 2.84 6.14 15.91
CA GLU A 234 2.60 7.03 17.06
C GLU A 234 3.84 7.22 17.95
N GLU A 235 4.69 6.19 18.06
CA GLU A 235 5.92 6.24 18.85
C GLU A 235 7.11 6.77 18.06
N GLY A 236 7.20 6.45 16.76
CA GLY A 236 8.36 6.76 15.91
C GLY A 236 8.18 8.01 15.04
N GLY A 237 7.01 8.65 15.09
CA GLY A 237 6.71 9.80 14.24
C GLY A 237 6.63 9.43 12.74
N TRP A 238 7.15 10.30 11.91
CA TRP A 238 7.11 10.20 10.45
C TRP A 238 8.43 9.70 9.89
N PHE A 239 8.34 8.75 8.96
CA PHE A 239 9.44 8.25 8.17
C PHE A 239 9.14 8.50 6.69
N VAL A 240 9.90 9.41 6.08
CA VAL A 240 9.74 9.82 4.69
C VAL A 240 10.84 9.18 3.86
N MET A 241 10.44 8.37 2.89
CA MET A 241 11.32 7.71 1.94
C MET A 241 11.56 8.62 0.75
N LEU A 242 12.82 8.84 0.39
CA LEU A 242 13.23 9.73 -0.69
C LEU A 242 13.80 8.94 -1.88
N HIS A 243 13.60 9.46 -3.08
CA HIS A 243 13.81 8.73 -4.33
C HIS A 243 15.28 8.40 -4.64
N GLU A 244 16.20 9.31 -4.29
CA GLU A 244 17.63 9.15 -4.63
C GLU A 244 18.44 8.39 -3.56
N GLY A 245 17.78 7.80 -2.55
CA GLY A 245 18.46 7.02 -1.52
C GLY A 245 18.82 7.86 -0.29
N SER A 246 17.80 8.41 0.31
CA SER A 246 17.84 8.99 1.65
C SER A 246 16.49 8.85 2.33
N ILE A 247 16.48 9.12 3.62
CA ILE A 247 15.27 9.15 4.45
C ILE A 247 15.24 10.45 5.26
N ALA A 248 14.06 10.91 5.59
CA ALA A 248 13.86 11.97 6.54
C ALA A 248 12.92 11.49 7.66
N VAL A 249 13.24 11.83 8.90
CA VAL A 249 12.42 11.50 10.07
C VAL A 249 12.08 12.76 10.84
N MET A 250 10.85 12.83 11.36
CA MET A 250 10.37 13.92 12.18
C MET A 250 9.28 13.42 13.14
N ASP A 251 9.21 14.00 14.32
CA ASP A 251 8.19 13.60 15.31
C ASP A 251 6.80 14.10 14.87
N LYS A 252 6.71 15.35 14.43
CA LYS A 252 5.48 15.97 13.91
C LYS A 252 5.71 16.60 12.55
N ILE A 253 4.65 16.75 11.77
CA ILE A 253 4.70 17.37 10.44
C ILE A 253 5.19 18.81 10.52
N GLU A 254 4.90 19.52 11.61
CA GLU A 254 5.28 20.91 11.85
C GLU A 254 6.75 21.09 12.15
N ASP A 255 7.40 20.06 12.69
CA ASP A 255 8.78 20.11 13.16
C ASP A 255 9.80 20.11 12.00
N ASP A 256 11.05 20.40 12.35
CA ASP A 256 12.19 20.15 11.48
C ASP A 256 12.45 18.65 11.37
N PHE A 257 13.01 18.22 10.26
CA PHE A 257 13.34 16.81 10.02
C PHE A 257 14.84 16.54 10.14
N SER A 258 15.17 15.34 10.60
CA SER A 258 16.51 14.79 10.51
C SER A 258 16.65 14.02 9.20
N HIS A 259 17.73 14.28 8.46
CA HIS A 259 18.00 13.67 7.16
C HIS A 259 19.14 12.68 7.24
N TYR A 260 18.95 11.47 6.72
CA TYR A 260 19.94 10.40 6.69
C TYR A 260 20.11 9.88 5.27
N LYS A 261 21.36 9.74 4.84
CA LYS A 261 21.66 9.20 3.53
C LYS A 261 21.73 7.67 3.61
N THR A 262 20.91 6.99 2.81
CA THR A 262 20.97 5.55 2.61
C THR A 262 21.83 5.21 1.37
N SER A 263 22.21 3.96 1.21
CA SER A 263 23.03 3.56 0.04
C SER A 263 22.25 3.62 -1.28
N SER A 264 20.89 3.53 -1.20
CA SER A 264 19.97 3.50 -2.34
C SER A 264 18.52 3.67 -1.85
N PRO A 265 17.51 3.77 -2.73
CA PRO A 265 16.12 3.99 -2.32
C PRO A 265 15.59 2.98 -1.33
N VAL A 266 14.85 3.47 -0.34
CA VAL A 266 14.04 2.69 0.60
C VAL A 266 12.67 2.44 -0.04
N LEU A 267 12.15 1.22 0.07
CA LEU A 267 10.90 0.81 -0.55
C LEU A 267 9.78 0.52 0.45
N ASP A 268 10.10 0.05 1.64
CA ASP A 268 9.15 -0.14 2.73
C ASP A 268 9.83 0.03 4.08
N ALA A 269 9.10 0.58 5.06
CA ALA A 269 9.58 0.82 6.41
C ALA A 269 8.49 0.53 7.44
N GLN A 270 8.91 0.07 8.62
CA GLN A 270 8.05 -0.21 9.75
C GLN A 270 8.76 0.19 11.05
N PHE A 271 8.02 0.77 11.99
CA PHE A 271 8.52 1.03 13.34
C PHE A 271 8.24 -0.18 14.23
N ILE A 272 9.29 -0.78 14.78
CA ILE A 272 9.21 -2.00 15.61
C ILE A 272 10.24 -1.88 16.73
N ASP A 273 9.83 -2.20 17.95
CA ASP A 273 10.73 -2.25 19.13
C ASP A 273 11.57 -0.98 19.33
N GLY A 274 10.94 0.18 19.17
CA GLY A 274 11.60 1.48 19.36
C GLY A 274 12.54 1.91 18.23
N SER A 275 12.48 1.26 17.07
CA SER A 275 13.35 1.53 15.92
C SER A 275 12.58 1.55 14.61
N TRP A 276 12.93 2.46 13.73
CA TRP A 276 12.55 2.34 12.33
C TRP A 276 13.39 1.24 11.68
N ARG A 277 12.74 0.29 11.03
CA ARG A 277 13.34 -0.78 10.24
C ARG A 277 12.84 -0.68 8.81
N TRP A 278 13.73 -0.80 7.84
CA TRP A 278 13.36 -0.69 6.43
C TRP A 278 14.09 -1.70 5.56
N THR A 279 13.57 -1.87 4.37
CA THR A 279 14.23 -2.55 3.27
C THR A 279 14.17 -1.70 2.00
N GLY A 280 15.04 -1.96 1.07
CA GLY A 280 15.08 -1.17 -0.16
C GLY A 280 15.89 -1.81 -1.27
N TRP A 281 16.44 -0.95 -2.11
CA TRP A 281 17.23 -1.38 -3.26
C TRP A 281 18.57 -1.93 -2.80
N ARG A 282 18.59 -3.26 -2.52
CA ARG A 282 19.75 -4.03 -2.09
C ARG A 282 20.35 -3.64 -0.73
N HIS A 283 19.52 -3.19 0.17
CA HIS A 283 19.94 -2.99 1.57
C HIS A 283 18.75 -3.10 2.52
N ASP A 284 19.06 -3.49 3.74
CA ASP A 284 18.21 -3.32 4.92
C ASP A 284 18.83 -2.26 5.81
N GLY A 285 18.04 -1.62 6.66
CA GLY A 285 18.56 -0.68 7.61
C GLY A 285 17.68 -0.48 8.82
N SER A 286 18.27 0.09 9.86
CA SER A 286 17.57 0.51 11.07
C SER A 286 18.00 1.90 11.51
N LEU A 287 17.10 2.59 12.22
CA LEU A 287 17.36 3.83 12.89
C LEU A 287 16.78 3.78 14.30
N THR A 288 17.68 3.76 15.30
CA THR A 288 17.34 3.80 16.72
C THR A 288 17.84 5.14 17.30
N GLY A 289 16.90 6.02 17.62
CA GLY A 289 17.26 7.39 17.96
C GLY A 289 17.99 8.10 16.81
N GLN A 290 19.29 8.33 16.94
CA GLN A 290 20.13 8.96 15.89
C GLN A 290 21.15 7.99 15.30
N VAL A 291 21.14 6.74 15.73
CA VAL A 291 22.08 5.70 15.26
C VAL A 291 21.45 4.96 14.10
N MET A 292 22.08 5.02 12.94
CA MET A 292 21.65 4.35 11.74
C MET A 292 22.62 3.21 11.40
N ASP A 293 22.06 2.03 11.18
CA ASP A 293 22.77 0.86 10.66
C ASP A 293 22.22 0.49 9.28
N ILE A 294 23.10 0.10 8.35
CA ILE A 294 22.73 -0.35 7.01
C ILE A 294 23.55 -1.59 6.67
N LEU A 295 22.88 -2.62 6.21
CA LEU A 295 23.49 -3.85 5.72
C LEU A 295 23.08 -4.14 4.28
N GLU A 296 24.04 -4.53 3.46
CA GLU A 296 23.80 -4.89 2.06
C GLU A 296 23.01 -6.20 1.95
N ARG A 297 22.19 -6.27 0.91
CA ARG A 297 21.36 -7.41 0.50
C ARG A 297 21.58 -7.72 -0.97
N ASP A 298 21.53 -8.98 -1.35
CA ASP A 298 21.72 -9.40 -2.75
C ASP A 298 20.54 -9.01 -3.64
N ASN A 299 19.30 -9.17 -3.13
CA ASN A 299 18.07 -8.88 -3.85
C ASN A 299 17.44 -7.56 -3.39
N VAL A 300 16.54 -7.01 -4.20
CA VAL A 300 15.75 -5.84 -3.85
C VAL A 300 14.68 -6.25 -2.82
N GLY A 301 14.68 -5.62 -1.64
CA GLY A 301 13.62 -5.79 -0.65
C GLY A 301 12.42 -4.94 -1.02
N VAL A 302 11.23 -5.55 -1.07
CA VAL A 302 9.97 -4.90 -1.46
C VAL A 302 9.12 -4.54 -0.25
N ALA A 303 9.11 -5.40 0.77
CA ALA A 303 8.33 -5.18 1.97
C ALA A 303 9.00 -5.79 3.21
N VAL A 304 8.76 -5.17 4.37
CA VAL A 304 9.14 -5.68 5.69
C VAL A 304 7.89 -6.11 6.45
N ILE A 305 7.87 -7.34 6.94
CA ILE A 305 6.81 -7.88 7.79
C ILE A 305 7.46 -8.64 8.95
N ASN A 306 7.20 -8.24 10.19
CA ASN A 306 7.60 -8.99 11.39
C ASN A 306 9.06 -9.48 11.39
N GLY A 307 10.00 -8.66 10.93
CA GLY A 307 11.42 -9.03 10.87
C GLY A 307 11.81 -9.91 9.67
N SER A 308 10.90 -10.15 8.74
CA SER A 308 11.16 -10.78 7.44
C SER A 308 11.05 -9.78 6.30
N VAL A 309 11.82 -9.99 5.26
CA VAL A 309 11.81 -9.17 4.05
C VAL A 309 11.36 -10.00 2.86
N LEU A 310 10.33 -9.50 2.19
CA LEU A 310 9.94 -9.97 0.86
C LEU A 310 10.85 -9.34 -0.19
N THR A 311 11.41 -10.14 -1.06
CA THR A 311 12.27 -9.66 -2.15
C THR A 311 11.55 -9.68 -3.51
N ASN A 312 12.09 -8.95 -4.47
CA ASN A 312 11.48 -8.76 -5.80
C ASN A 312 11.39 -10.04 -6.65
N ASP A 313 12.10 -11.11 -6.26
CA ASP A 313 11.97 -12.45 -6.86
C ASP A 313 10.87 -13.30 -6.19
N GLY A 314 10.15 -12.74 -5.21
CA GLY A 314 9.08 -13.41 -4.49
C GLY A 314 9.56 -14.32 -3.36
N SER A 315 10.82 -14.27 -2.98
CA SER A 315 11.36 -15.02 -1.84
C SER A 315 11.29 -14.21 -0.54
N TRP A 316 11.28 -14.92 0.57
CA TRP A 316 11.38 -14.37 1.91
C TRP A 316 12.78 -14.59 2.47
N SER A 317 13.29 -13.62 3.16
CA SER A 317 14.56 -13.71 3.89
C SER A 317 14.48 -12.92 5.18
N GLU A 318 15.35 -13.27 6.12
CA GLU A 318 15.44 -12.56 7.37
C GLU A 318 15.89 -11.10 7.15
N TRP A 319 15.30 -10.18 7.90
CA TRP A 319 15.77 -8.81 7.99
C TRP A 319 17.11 -8.77 8.74
N ARG A 320 18.08 -7.98 8.30
CA ARG A 320 19.49 -8.15 8.68
C ARG A 320 20.11 -7.00 9.47
N ALA A 321 19.51 -5.78 9.46
CA ALA A 321 20.16 -4.59 10.07
C ALA A 321 19.76 -4.30 11.52
#